data_fe0c3bfbfe9b235a5c40a80b50cc9742
#
_entry.id   fe0c3bfbfe9b235a5c40a80b50cc9742
#
_cell.length_a   1.000
_cell.length_b   1.000
_cell.length_c   1.000
_cell.angle_alpha   90.00
_cell.angle_beta   90.00
_cell.angle_gamma   90.00
#
_symmetry.space_group_name_H-M   'P 1'
#
loop_
_entity.id
_entity.type
_entity.pdbx_description
1 polymer ?
#
loop_
_entity_poly.entity_id
_entity_poly.type
_entity_poly.pdbx_seq_one_letter_code
_entity_poly.pdbx_strand_id
1 'polypeptide(L)'
;EVVNNLVKDSDYVINFAAESHVDRSISDPEIFIKSNVLGTQVLLNAAKEYGVEKYVQISTDEVYGTLGETGYFTETTPLQPNSPYSASKASADLVVRAYYETFNLPVNITRCSNNYGPYQFPEKLIPLMISNALEDKKLPIYGDGKNIRDWLHVYDHCTAIDLVLHDGKLGEVYNIGGHNERQNIQIVKLILEALGKDESLIEFVDDRLGHDRRYAIDSTKIRENLGWEPKYTFETGIKETIQWYLDNQDWMDQVKSGEYQEYYKKMYLK
;
A
#
# COMPACT_ATOMS: atom_id res chain seq x y z
N GLU A 1 -13.58 23.34 -4.13
CA GLU A 1 -13.39 24.46 -3.18
C GLU A 1 -12.44 24.06 -2.04
N VAL A 2 -12.70 22.99 -1.28
CA VAL A 2 -11.85 22.56 -0.15
C VAL A 2 -10.40 22.31 -0.58
N VAL A 3 -10.19 21.52 -1.65
CA VAL A 3 -8.86 21.22 -2.19
C VAL A 3 -8.11 22.49 -2.60
N ASN A 4 -8.79 23.42 -3.30
CA ASN A 4 -8.18 24.69 -3.70
C ASN A 4 -7.70 25.52 -2.50
N ASN A 5 -8.51 25.56 -1.43
CA ASN A 5 -8.13 26.30 -0.22
C ASN A 5 -6.93 25.67 0.51
N LEU A 6 -6.77 24.33 0.45
CA LEU A 6 -5.63 23.65 1.05
C LEU A 6 -4.35 23.80 0.22
N VAL A 7 -4.47 23.66 -1.11
CA VAL A 7 -3.31 23.67 -2.01
C VAL A 7 -2.77 25.11 -2.24
N LYS A 8 -3.64 26.12 -2.16
CA LYS A 8 -3.29 27.51 -2.42
C LYS A 8 -2.08 28.03 -1.64
N ASP A 9 -1.95 27.59 -0.38
CA ASP A 9 -0.90 28.05 0.53
C ASP A 9 0.14 26.93 0.80
N SER A 10 0.24 25.94 -0.12
CA SER A 10 1.17 24.81 -0.01
C SER A 10 2.29 24.92 -1.05
N ASP A 11 3.52 24.67 -0.61
CA ASP A 11 4.67 24.58 -1.52
C ASP A 11 4.72 23.22 -2.22
N TYR A 12 4.34 22.15 -1.51
CA TYR A 12 4.37 20.77 -1.99
C TYR A 12 3.04 20.07 -1.77
N VAL A 13 2.73 19.11 -2.64
CA VAL A 13 1.58 18.21 -2.47
C VAL A 13 2.04 16.76 -2.54
N ILE A 14 1.78 15.98 -1.48
CA ILE A 14 1.97 14.53 -1.48
C ILE A 14 0.59 13.88 -1.38
N ASN A 15 0.20 13.13 -2.40
CA ASN A 15 -1.11 12.49 -2.44
C ASN A 15 -1.06 11.04 -1.96
N PHE A 16 -1.39 10.82 -0.68
CA PHE A 16 -1.65 9.50 -0.11
C PHE A 16 -3.12 9.09 -0.18
N ALA A 17 -4.02 10.05 -0.44
CA ALA A 17 -5.46 9.79 -0.37
C ALA A 17 -5.90 8.78 -1.44
N ALA A 18 -6.46 7.68 -1.00
CA ALA A 18 -7.00 6.64 -1.87
C ALA A 18 -7.96 5.71 -1.12
N GLU A 19 -8.93 5.17 -1.84
CA GLU A 19 -9.51 3.89 -1.47
C GLU A 19 -8.46 2.80 -1.76
N SER A 20 -8.15 1.94 -0.77
CA SER A 20 -6.96 1.07 -0.83
C SER A 20 -7.21 -0.41 -0.53
N HIS A 21 -8.45 -0.83 -0.26
CA HIS A 21 -8.77 -2.21 0.06
C HIS A 21 -9.31 -2.96 -1.15
N VAL A 22 -8.56 -3.97 -1.64
CA VAL A 22 -8.88 -4.68 -2.88
C VAL A 22 -10.26 -5.34 -2.81
N ASP A 23 -10.62 -5.99 -1.69
CA ASP A 23 -11.93 -6.66 -1.56
C ASP A 23 -13.10 -5.67 -1.66
N ARG A 24 -12.94 -4.47 -1.11
CA ARG A 24 -13.92 -3.38 -1.29
C ARG A 24 -14.01 -2.95 -2.75
N SER A 25 -12.90 -2.94 -3.49
CA SER A 25 -12.91 -2.57 -4.91
C SER A 25 -13.67 -3.58 -5.79
N ILE A 26 -13.73 -4.84 -5.37
CA ILE A 26 -14.50 -5.88 -6.07
C ILE A 26 -16.00 -5.70 -5.82
N SER A 27 -16.38 -5.29 -4.60
CA SER A 27 -17.78 -5.08 -4.22
C SER A 27 -18.36 -3.73 -4.66
N ASP A 28 -17.54 -2.68 -4.69
CA ASP A 28 -17.91 -1.32 -5.10
C ASP A 28 -16.76 -0.65 -5.85
N PRO A 29 -16.57 -0.95 -7.16
CA PRO A 29 -15.49 -0.37 -7.94
C PRO A 29 -15.65 1.12 -8.23
N GLU A 30 -16.88 1.66 -8.19
CA GLU A 30 -17.17 3.05 -8.55
C GLU A 30 -16.49 4.03 -7.60
N ILE A 31 -16.50 3.76 -6.29
CA ILE A 31 -15.87 4.63 -5.30
C ILE A 31 -14.36 4.73 -5.53
N PHE A 32 -13.71 3.66 -6.02
CA PHE A 32 -12.28 3.67 -6.34
C PHE A 32 -11.95 4.56 -7.53
N ILE A 33 -12.80 4.58 -8.56
CA ILE A 33 -12.63 5.50 -9.68
C ILE A 33 -12.83 6.95 -9.22
N LYS A 34 -13.86 7.23 -8.42
CA LYS A 34 -14.12 8.57 -7.89
C LYS A 34 -12.98 9.06 -7.01
N SER A 35 -12.54 8.25 -6.04
CA SER A 35 -11.50 8.64 -5.08
C SER A 35 -10.11 8.67 -5.71
N ASN A 36 -9.71 7.59 -6.39
CA ASN A 36 -8.33 7.41 -6.82
C ASN A 36 -8.03 8.12 -8.15
N VAL A 37 -8.97 8.17 -9.08
CA VAL A 37 -8.74 8.78 -10.39
C VAL A 37 -9.22 10.23 -10.42
N LEU A 38 -10.51 10.47 -10.16
CA LEU A 38 -11.07 11.81 -10.17
C LEU A 38 -10.49 12.66 -9.03
N GLY A 39 -10.32 12.09 -7.83
CA GLY A 39 -9.67 12.78 -6.70
C GLY A 39 -8.25 13.23 -7.04
N THR A 40 -7.44 12.35 -7.67
CA THR A 40 -6.11 12.71 -8.16
C THR A 40 -6.17 13.85 -9.18
N GLN A 41 -7.09 13.80 -10.13
CA GLN A 41 -7.25 14.86 -11.14
C GLN A 41 -7.63 16.20 -10.51
N VAL A 42 -8.47 16.20 -9.48
CA VAL A 42 -8.83 17.43 -8.73
C VAL A 42 -7.61 18.04 -8.03
N LEU A 43 -6.78 17.21 -7.39
CA LEU A 43 -5.54 17.67 -6.76
C LEU A 43 -4.53 18.22 -7.78
N LEU A 44 -4.37 17.55 -8.91
CA LEU A 44 -3.47 17.98 -9.98
C LEU A 44 -3.92 19.32 -10.60
N ASN A 45 -5.24 19.55 -10.75
CA ASN A 45 -5.75 20.82 -11.20
C ASN A 45 -5.40 21.95 -10.22
N ALA A 46 -5.60 21.73 -8.93
CA ALA A 46 -5.23 22.71 -7.90
C ALA A 46 -3.72 22.94 -7.87
N ALA A 47 -2.92 21.87 -7.89
CA ALA A 47 -1.46 21.98 -7.94
C ALA A 47 -0.96 22.81 -9.14
N LYS A 48 -1.57 22.60 -10.31
CA LYS A 48 -1.29 23.39 -11.51
C LYS A 48 -1.74 24.85 -11.38
N GLU A 49 -2.92 25.09 -10.84
CA GLU A 49 -3.50 26.44 -10.70
C GLU A 49 -2.67 27.31 -9.78
N TYR A 50 -2.22 26.75 -8.65
CA TYR A 50 -1.48 27.48 -7.63
C TYR A 50 0.05 27.38 -7.77
N GLY A 51 0.54 26.57 -8.72
CA GLY A 51 1.95 26.51 -9.06
C GLY A 51 2.82 25.91 -7.95
N VAL A 52 2.42 24.78 -7.36
CA VAL A 52 3.21 24.10 -6.33
C VAL A 52 4.59 23.69 -6.86
N GLU A 53 5.60 23.71 -6.03
CA GLU A 53 6.97 23.38 -6.39
C GLU A 53 7.12 21.90 -6.81
N LYS A 54 6.37 21.00 -6.18
CA LYS A 54 6.32 19.58 -6.57
C LYS A 54 5.04 18.89 -6.10
N TYR A 55 4.56 17.95 -6.92
CA TYR A 55 3.49 17.00 -6.61
C TYR A 55 4.02 15.58 -6.61
N VAL A 56 3.82 14.83 -5.54
CA VAL A 56 4.21 13.42 -5.46
C VAL A 56 2.96 12.54 -5.33
N GLN A 57 2.80 11.62 -6.28
CA GLN A 57 1.74 10.61 -6.26
C GLN A 57 2.24 9.33 -5.59
N ILE A 58 1.56 8.91 -4.52
CA ILE A 58 1.83 7.61 -3.90
C ILE A 58 1.00 6.55 -4.61
N SER A 59 1.69 5.60 -5.23
CA SER A 59 1.10 4.47 -5.97
C SER A 59 1.56 3.14 -5.37
N THR A 60 1.37 2.05 -6.09
CA THR A 60 1.57 0.68 -5.61
C THR A 60 2.21 -0.18 -6.70
N ASP A 61 2.91 -1.22 -6.34
CA ASP A 61 3.41 -2.26 -7.23
C ASP A 61 2.30 -3.09 -7.89
N GLU A 62 1.11 -3.12 -7.30
CA GLU A 62 -0.06 -3.81 -7.86
C GLU A 62 -0.47 -3.30 -9.25
N VAL A 63 -0.03 -2.10 -9.65
CA VAL A 63 -0.28 -1.56 -11.00
C VAL A 63 0.41 -2.35 -12.11
N TYR A 64 1.46 -3.10 -11.77
CA TYR A 64 2.21 -3.92 -12.74
C TYR A 64 1.53 -5.26 -13.05
N GLY A 65 0.61 -5.73 -12.21
CA GLY A 65 -0.02 -7.04 -12.32
C GLY A 65 0.75 -8.13 -11.60
N THR A 66 0.69 -9.38 -12.07
CA THR A 66 1.32 -10.52 -11.40
C THR A 66 2.67 -10.88 -12.03
N LEU A 67 3.65 -11.21 -11.20
CA LEU A 67 4.90 -11.84 -11.62
C LEU A 67 4.76 -13.37 -11.69
N GLY A 68 5.58 -13.99 -12.56
CA GLY A 68 5.87 -15.41 -12.48
C GLY A 68 6.74 -15.77 -11.26
N GLU A 69 7.35 -16.96 -11.32
CA GLU A 69 8.17 -17.47 -10.21
C GLU A 69 9.45 -16.64 -9.98
N THR A 70 9.95 -15.98 -11.01
CA THR A 70 11.20 -15.22 -10.99
C THR A 70 11.02 -13.80 -11.55
N GLY A 71 12.05 -12.97 -11.42
CA GLY A 71 12.09 -11.60 -11.93
C GLY A 71 11.55 -10.56 -10.96
N TYR A 72 11.62 -9.30 -11.38
CA TYR A 72 11.18 -8.13 -10.62
C TYR A 72 10.50 -7.14 -11.56
N PHE A 73 9.54 -6.41 -11.07
CA PHE A 73 9.01 -5.23 -11.76
C PHE A 73 10.00 -4.07 -11.68
N THR A 74 10.31 -3.49 -12.81
CA THR A 74 11.05 -2.23 -12.92
C THR A 74 10.09 -1.08 -13.25
N GLU A 75 10.53 0.16 -13.17
CA GLU A 75 9.72 1.33 -13.50
C GLU A 75 9.29 1.36 -14.98
N THR A 76 9.98 0.61 -15.85
CA THR A 76 9.66 0.45 -17.28
C THR A 76 8.74 -0.71 -17.58
N THR A 77 8.40 -1.54 -16.59
CA THR A 77 7.45 -2.64 -16.76
C THR A 77 6.07 -2.07 -17.15
N PRO A 78 5.40 -2.61 -18.19
CA PRO A 78 4.06 -2.20 -18.57
C PRO A 78 3.05 -2.38 -17.43
N LEU A 79 2.10 -1.44 -17.32
CA LEU A 79 1.02 -1.53 -16.34
C LEU A 79 -0.03 -2.53 -16.81
N GLN A 80 -0.28 -3.59 -16.02
CA GLN A 80 -1.25 -4.66 -16.29
C GLN A 80 -2.05 -5.03 -15.03
N PRO A 81 -2.77 -4.07 -14.43
CA PRO A 81 -3.49 -4.28 -13.17
C PRO A 81 -4.63 -5.30 -13.31
N ASN A 82 -4.80 -6.18 -12.30
CA ASN A 82 -5.77 -7.27 -12.32
C ASN A 82 -6.98 -7.07 -11.39
N SER A 83 -7.01 -5.99 -10.61
CA SER A 83 -8.14 -5.66 -9.73
C SER A 83 -8.68 -4.25 -10.02
N PRO A 84 -9.94 -3.94 -9.65
CA PRO A 84 -10.47 -2.57 -9.79
C PRO A 84 -9.63 -1.54 -8.99
N TYR A 85 -9.12 -1.91 -7.81
CA TYR A 85 -8.19 -1.08 -7.05
C TYR A 85 -6.92 -0.77 -7.85
N SER A 86 -6.19 -1.80 -8.27
CA SER A 86 -4.93 -1.62 -9.00
C SER A 86 -5.13 -0.90 -10.33
N ALA A 87 -6.26 -1.13 -11.02
CA ALA A 87 -6.64 -0.40 -12.23
C ALA A 87 -6.88 1.09 -11.95
N SER A 88 -7.55 1.43 -10.83
CA SER A 88 -7.75 2.82 -10.45
C SER A 88 -6.43 3.53 -10.11
N LYS A 89 -5.49 2.85 -9.44
CA LYS A 89 -4.15 3.39 -9.15
C LYS A 89 -3.31 3.57 -10.42
N ALA A 90 -3.33 2.59 -11.32
CA ALA A 90 -2.66 2.72 -12.63
C ALA A 90 -3.23 3.87 -13.46
N SER A 91 -4.55 4.06 -13.44
CA SER A 91 -5.21 5.19 -14.10
C SER A 91 -4.79 6.53 -13.50
N ALA A 92 -4.67 6.61 -12.16
CA ALA A 92 -4.16 7.81 -11.49
C ALA A 92 -2.72 8.11 -11.92
N ASP A 93 -1.82 7.11 -11.97
CA ASP A 93 -0.45 7.27 -12.45
C ASP A 93 -0.39 7.84 -13.87
N LEU A 94 -1.24 7.33 -14.77
CA LEU A 94 -1.33 7.83 -16.16
C LEU A 94 -1.84 9.28 -16.23
N VAL A 95 -2.79 9.66 -15.37
CA VAL A 95 -3.27 11.05 -15.28
C VAL A 95 -2.14 11.96 -14.77
N VAL A 96 -1.40 11.56 -13.73
CA VAL A 96 -0.23 12.31 -13.21
C VAL A 96 0.81 12.52 -14.31
N ARG A 97 1.17 11.44 -15.02
CA ARG A 97 2.09 11.51 -16.15
C ARG A 97 1.60 12.48 -17.25
N ALA A 98 0.31 12.42 -17.58
CA ALA A 98 -0.27 13.34 -18.59
C ALA A 98 -0.17 14.81 -18.17
N TYR A 99 -0.30 15.13 -16.88
CA TYR A 99 -0.12 16.51 -16.39
C TYR A 99 1.33 16.99 -16.49
N TYR A 100 2.30 16.10 -16.26
CA TYR A 100 3.70 16.42 -16.53
C TYR A 100 3.96 16.71 -18.00
N GLU A 101 3.57 15.81 -18.91
CA GLU A 101 3.83 15.93 -20.35
C GLU A 101 3.06 17.10 -21.01
N THR A 102 1.83 17.37 -20.55
CA THR A 102 0.95 18.38 -21.19
C THR A 102 1.15 19.77 -20.59
N PHE A 103 1.33 19.86 -19.28
CA PHE A 103 1.31 21.13 -18.56
C PHE A 103 2.65 21.47 -17.90
N ASN A 104 3.68 20.62 -18.03
CA ASN A 104 4.96 20.72 -17.33
C ASN A 104 4.80 20.83 -15.80
N LEU A 105 3.73 20.22 -15.24
CA LEU A 105 3.56 20.18 -13.79
C LEU A 105 4.71 19.38 -13.17
N PRO A 106 5.45 19.92 -12.17
CA PRO A 106 6.55 19.21 -11.54
C PRO A 106 6.02 18.05 -10.68
N VAL A 107 6.12 16.82 -11.19
CA VAL A 107 5.59 15.62 -10.53
C VAL A 107 6.62 14.52 -10.35
N ASN A 108 6.42 13.67 -9.34
CA ASN A 108 6.99 12.34 -9.25
C ASN A 108 5.89 11.32 -8.90
N ILE A 109 6.13 10.07 -9.25
CA ILE A 109 5.29 8.93 -8.84
C ILE A 109 6.18 7.97 -8.05
N THR A 110 5.70 7.49 -6.91
CA THR A 110 6.34 6.38 -6.20
C THR A 110 5.44 5.16 -6.23
N ARG A 111 6.01 3.97 -6.50
CA ARG A 111 5.30 2.69 -6.46
C ARG A 111 5.94 1.84 -5.38
N CYS A 112 5.22 1.59 -4.31
CA CYS A 112 5.74 0.84 -3.17
C CYS A 112 5.24 -0.60 -3.14
N SER A 113 6.04 -1.47 -2.53
CA SER A 113 5.62 -2.80 -2.12
C SER A 113 4.72 -2.77 -0.88
N ASN A 114 4.30 -3.93 -0.37
CA ASN A 114 3.36 -4.02 0.74
C ASN A 114 3.94 -3.41 2.02
N ASN A 115 3.29 -2.36 2.50
CA ASN A 115 3.70 -1.70 3.74
C ASN A 115 3.25 -2.47 4.98
N TYR A 116 4.03 -2.39 6.05
CA TYR A 116 3.69 -2.84 7.39
C TYR A 116 4.32 -1.92 8.43
N GLY A 117 3.80 -1.94 9.64
CA GLY A 117 4.31 -1.10 10.73
C GLY A 117 3.20 -0.52 11.60
N PRO A 118 3.53 0.45 12.46
CA PRO A 118 2.58 1.18 13.28
C PRO A 118 1.44 1.83 12.49
N TYR A 119 0.26 1.93 13.11
CA TYR A 119 -0.91 2.63 12.59
C TYR A 119 -1.54 2.05 11.31
N GLN A 120 -1.15 0.84 10.86
CA GLN A 120 -1.81 0.22 9.73
C GLN A 120 -3.24 -0.20 10.09
N PHE A 121 -4.20 0.14 9.23
CA PHE A 121 -5.62 -0.12 9.47
C PHE A 121 -5.92 -1.63 9.61
N PRO A 122 -6.77 -2.04 10.57
CA PRO A 122 -6.97 -3.46 10.95
C PRO A 122 -7.55 -4.39 9.89
N GLU A 123 -8.00 -3.89 8.74
CA GLU A 123 -8.42 -4.73 7.61
C GLU A 123 -7.26 -5.32 6.80
N LYS A 124 -6.03 -4.82 7.01
CA LYS A 124 -4.83 -5.32 6.33
C LYS A 124 -4.26 -6.54 7.05
N LEU A 125 -3.54 -7.40 6.29
CA LEU A 125 -3.12 -8.73 6.73
C LEU A 125 -2.49 -8.73 8.13
N ILE A 126 -1.40 -8.00 8.34
CA ILE A 126 -0.62 -8.07 9.59
C ILE A 126 -1.46 -7.60 10.80
N PRO A 127 -2.05 -6.40 10.82
CA PRO A 127 -2.85 -5.99 11.98
C PRO A 127 -4.12 -6.83 12.18
N LEU A 128 -4.74 -7.32 11.11
CA LEU A 128 -5.89 -8.23 11.21
C LEU A 128 -5.50 -9.53 11.92
N MET A 129 -4.38 -10.16 11.52
CA MET A 129 -3.93 -11.41 12.13
C MET A 129 -3.52 -11.22 13.59
N ILE A 130 -2.84 -10.12 13.92
CA ILE A 130 -2.50 -9.78 15.32
C ILE A 130 -3.77 -9.62 16.15
N SER A 131 -4.72 -8.80 15.68
CA SER A 131 -5.98 -8.54 16.38
C SER A 131 -6.79 -9.81 16.62
N ASN A 132 -6.95 -10.64 15.59
CA ASN A 132 -7.69 -11.89 15.71
C ASN A 132 -7.00 -12.88 16.64
N ALA A 133 -5.66 -13.01 16.55
CA ALA A 133 -4.89 -13.90 17.44
C ALA A 133 -4.99 -13.49 18.91
N LEU A 134 -4.97 -12.20 19.22
CA LEU A 134 -5.16 -11.70 20.59
C LEU A 134 -6.54 -12.03 21.17
N GLU A 135 -7.55 -12.09 20.33
CA GLU A 135 -8.93 -12.42 20.70
C GLU A 135 -9.26 -13.92 20.54
N ASP A 136 -8.29 -14.78 20.27
CA ASP A 136 -8.44 -16.21 19.99
C ASP A 136 -9.46 -16.53 18.86
N LYS A 137 -9.60 -15.58 17.92
CA LYS A 137 -10.44 -15.72 16.71
C LYS A 137 -9.68 -16.42 15.59
N LYS A 138 -10.42 -16.97 14.62
CA LYS A 138 -9.84 -17.55 13.41
C LYS A 138 -9.08 -16.50 12.59
N LEU A 139 -7.97 -16.94 12.01
CA LEU A 139 -7.10 -16.15 11.13
C LEU A 139 -7.40 -16.55 9.68
N PRO A 140 -8.23 -15.79 8.96
CA PRO A 140 -8.63 -16.14 7.59
C PRO A 140 -7.46 -15.95 6.63
N ILE A 141 -7.09 -17.00 5.90
CA ILE A 141 -6.06 -17.00 4.88
C ILE A 141 -6.69 -17.35 3.54
N TYR A 142 -6.56 -16.46 2.56
CA TYR A 142 -7.06 -16.68 1.21
C TYR A 142 -6.34 -17.82 0.48
N GLY A 143 -7.10 -18.71 -0.17
CA GLY A 143 -6.60 -19.81 -0.98
C GLY A 143 -5.67 -20.75 -0.21
N ASP A 144 -4.46 -20.96 -0.72
CA ASP A 144 -3.42 -21.80 -0.09
C ASP A 144 -2.42 -21.01 0.78
N GLY A 145 -2.60 -19.71 0.89
CA GLY A 145 -1.72 -18.80 1.66
C GLY A 145 -0.33 -18.59 1.09
N LYS A 146 -0.03 -19.10 -0.11
CA LYS A 146 1.30 -19.04 -0.71
C LYS A 146 1.51 -17.85 -1.64
N ASN A 147 0.60 -16.89 -1.63
CA ASN A 147 0.83 -15.62 -2.34
C ASN A 147 2.03 -14.91 -1.72
N ILE A 148 2.94 -14.45 -2.58
CA ILE A 148 4.20 -13.82 -2.17
C ILE A 148 4.05 -12.31 -2.26
N ARG A 149 4.48 -11.61 -1.21
CA ARG A 149 4.54 -10.15 -1.15
C ARG A 149 5.93 -9.72 -0.69
N ASP A 150 6.41 -8.63 -1.24
CA ASP A 150 7.55 -7.91 -0.70
C ASP A 150 7.08 -6.96 0.40
N TRP A 151 7.72 -6.98 1.56
CA TRP A 151 7.30 -6.26 2.76
C TRP A 151 8.24 -5.10 3.07
N LEU A 152 7.69 -3.89 3.05
CA LEU A 152 8.39 -2.64 3.29
C LEU A 152 7.95 -2.03 4.62
N HIS A 153 8.88 -1.75 5.51
CA HIS A 153 8.54 -1.07 6.76
C HIS A 153 8.09 0.37 6.48
N VAL A 154 7.03 0.83 7.17
CA VAL A 154 6.42 2.14 6.88
C VAL A 154 7.38 3.32 7.05
N TYR A 155 8.33 3.25 8.01
CA TYR A 155 9.34 4.30 8.16
C TYR A 155 10.32 4.34 6.99
N ASP A 156 10.71 3.20 6.44
CA ASP A 156 11.54 3.16 5.24
C ASP A 156 10.79 3.76 4.04
N HIS A 157 9.50 3.46 3.91
CA HIS A 157 8.68 4.08 2.88
C HIS A 157 8.60 5.61 3.03
N CYS A 158 8.36 6.09 4.25
CA CYS A 158 8.33 7.55 4.52
C CYS A 158 9.65 8.23 4.16
N THR A 159 10.81 7.63 4.52
CA THR A 159 12.12 8.20 4.17
C THR A 159 12.37 8.23 2.66
N ALA A 160 11.90 7.21 1.92
CA ALA A 160 11.99 7.18 0.47
C ALA A 160 11.14 8.29 -0.17
N ILE A 161 9.90 8.48 0.32
CA ILE A 161 9.00 9.54 -0.17
C ILE A 161 9.59 10.92 0.07
N ASP A 162 10.11 11.15 1.28
CA ASP A 162 10.77 12.43 1.65
C ASP A 162 11.94 12.73 0.69
N LEU A 163 12.77 11.73 0.43
CA LEU A 163 13.89 11.87 -0.49
C LEU A 163 13.43 12.13 -1.93
N VAL A 164 12.40 11.44 -2.41
CA VAL A 164 11.82 11.70 -3.75
C VAL A 164 11.21 13.10 -3.83
N LEU A 165 10.57 13.56 -2.76
CA LEU A 165 10.00 14.91 -2.70
C LEU A 165 11.09 15.97 -2.93
N HIS A 166 12.24 15.86 -2.27
CA HIS A 166 13.28 16.86 -2.31
C HIS A 166 14.23 16.67 -3.50
N ASP A 167 14.69 15.46 -3.75
CA ASP A 167 15.79 15.18 -4.69
C ASP A 167 15.35 14.37 -5.93
N GLY A 168 14.11 13.88 -5.97
CA GLY A 168 13.58 13.11 -7.10
C GLY A 168 13.60 13.93 -8.40
N LYS A 169 14.13 13.35 -9.48
CA LYS A 169 14.10 13.97 -10.81
C LYS A 169 12.66 14.05 -11.31
N LEU A 170 12.26 15.24 -11.72
CA LEU A 170 10.88 15.53 -12.17
C LEU A 170 10.46 14.63 -13.35
N GLY A 171 9.20 14.21 -13.33
CA GLY A 171 8.61 13.31 -14.32
C GLY A 171 8.96 11.83 -14.14
N GLU A 172 9.88 11.49 -13.22
CA GLU A 172 10.31 10.11 -13.00
C GLU A 172 9.41 9.34 -12.04
N VAL A 173 9.35 8.02 -12.27
CA VAL A 173 8.77 7.04 -11.36
C VAL A 173 9.88 6.39 -10.57
N TYR A 174 9.65 6.13 -9.28
CA TYR A 174 10.56 5.40 -8.40
C TYR A 174 9.85 4.22 -7.74
N ASN A 175 10.38 3.02 -7.92
CA ASN A 175 9.98 1.83 -7.18
C ASN A 175 10.63 1.84 -5.80
N ILE A 176 9.83 1.51 -4.78
CA ILE A 176 10.26 1.47 -3.38
C ILE A 176 9.89 0.12 -2.77
N GLY A 177 10.86 -0.79 -2.68
CA GLY A 177 10.68 -2.16 -2.17
C GLY A 177 11.58 -2.46 -0.97
N GLY A 178 11.12 -3.39 -0.14
CA GLY A 178 11.83 -3.83 1.05
C GLY A 178 12.85 -4.95 0.80
N HIS A 179 12.77 -5.62 -0.35
CA HIS A 179 13.50 -6.86 -0.68
C HIS A 179 13.28 -7.98 0.37
N ASN A 180 12.06 -8.03 0.92
CA ASN A 180 11.64 -8.93 1.97
C ASN A 180 10.46 -9.81 1.49
N GLU A 181 10.67 -10.58 0.42
CA GLU A 181 9.63 -11.47 -0.12
C GLU A 181 9.27 -12.58 0.87
N ARG A 182 7.97 -12.70 1.21
CA ARG A 182 7.43 -13.74 2.09
C ARG A 182 6.07 -14.20 1.60
N GLN A 183 5.77 -15.49 1.81
CA GLN A 183 4.42 -16.01 1.64
C GLN A 183 3.52 -15.54 2.79
N ASN A 184 2.25 -15.26 2.50
CA ASN A 184 1.28 -14.81 3.50
C ASN A 184 1.18 -15.79 4.68
N ILE A 185 1.18 -17.10 4.43
CA ILE A 185 1.13 -18.12 5.47
C ILE A 185 2.35 -18.06 6.42
N GLN A 186 3.54 -17.70 5.91
CA GLN A 186 4.74 -17.55 6.74
C GLN A 186 4.59 -16.37 7.71
N ILE A 187 4.00 -15.27 7.24
CA ILE A 187 3.72 -14.10 8.09
C ILE A 187 2.77 -14.46 9.23
N VAL A 188 1.69 -15.18 8.90
CA VAL A 188 0.68 -15.59 9.90
C VAL A 188 1.28 -16.51 10.95
N LYS A 189 2.07 -17.51 10.55
CA LYS A 189 2.75 -18.40 11.48
C LYS A 189 3.73 -17.65 12.40
N LEU A 190 4.49 -16.70 11.85
CA LEU A 190 5.41 -15.88 12.64
C LEU A 190 4.66 -15.02 13.68
N ILE A 191 3.50 -14.45 13.32
CA ILE A 191 2.66 -13.70 14.25
C ILE A 191 2.15 -14.61 15.37
N LEU A 192 1.64 -15.80 15.04
CA LEU A 192 1.18 -16.79 16.04
C LEU A 192 2.29 -17.19 17.00
N GLU A 193 3.47 -17.51 16.48
CA GLU A 193 4.66 -17.86 17.28
C GLU A 193 5.04 -16.71 18.23
N ALA A 194 5.09 -15.47 17.72
CA ALA A 194 5.44 -14.29 18.51
C ALA A 194 4.43 -13.98 19.63
N LEU A 195 3.15 -14.34 19.42
CA LEU A 195 2.07 -14.14 20.39
C LEU A 195 1.84 -15.39 21.29
N GLY A 196 2.59 -16.47 21.09
CA GLY A 196 2.41 -17.72 21.85
C GLY A 196 1.06 -18.39 21.56
N LYS A 197 0.52 -18.26 20.36
CA LYS A 197 -0.78 -18.80 19.93
C LYS A 197 -0.61 -20.04 19.05
N ASP A 198 -1.60 -20.93 19.06
CA ASP A 198 -1.58 -22.19 18.33
C ASP A 198 -2.00 -22.01 16.86
N GLU A 199 -1.36 -22.78 15.95
CA GLU A 199 -1.66 -22.76 14.52
C GLU A 199 -3.09 -23.23 14.19
N SER A 200 -3.82 -23.88 15.13
CA SER A 200 -5.23 -24.24 14.94
C SER A 200 -6.17 -23.04 14.75
N LEU A 201 -5.69 -21.84 15.05
CA LEU A 201 -6.43 -20.60 14.72
C LEU A 201 -6.44 -20.31 13.23
N ILE A 202 -5.52 -20.87 12.43
CA ILE A 202 -5.48 -20.67 10.97
C ILE A 202 -6.73 -21.29 10.35
N GLU A 203 -7.39 -20.53 9.46
CA GLU A 203 -8.52 -20.97 8.68
C GLU A 203 -8.34 -20.57 7.22
N PHE A 204 -8.27 -21.56 6.32
CA PHE A 204 -8.21 -21.28 4.90
C PHE A 204 -9.61 -20.98 4.37
N VAL A 205 -9.74 -19.86 3.68
CA VAL A 205 -10.99 -19.39 3.06
C VAL A 205 -10.86 -19.35 1.55
N ASP A 206 -11.98 -19.22 0.84
CA ASP A 206 -12.01 -19.09 -0.62
C ASP A 206 -11.08 -17.98 -1.09
N ASP A 207 -10.37 -18.22 -2.19
CA ASP A 207 -9.43 -17.22 -2.70
C ASP A 207 -10.17 -16.02 -3.30
N ARG A 208 -9.54 -14.88 -3.21
CA ARG A 208 -10.02 -13.60 -3.74
C ARG A 208 -9.96 -13.58 -5.27
N LEU A 209 -10.97 -13.00 -5.91
CA LEU A 209 -10.96 -12.78 -7.35
C LEU A 209 -9.81 -11.83 -7.75
N GLY A 210 -9.11 -12.18 -8.84
CA GLY A 210 -7.97 -11.38 -9.31
C GLY A 210 -6.80 -11.32 -8.33
N HIS A 211 -6.60 -12.36 -7.51
CA HIS A 211 -5.54 -12.42 -6.51
C HIS A 211 -4.19 -12.74 -7.13
N ASP A 212 -3.39 -11.74 -7.37
CA ASP A 212 -2.05 -11.89 -7.94
C ASP A 212 -1.16 -12.77 -7.06
N ARG A 213 -0.43 -13.68 -7.73
CA ARG A 213 0.35 -14.71 -7.03
C ARG A 213 1.62 -14.17 -6.39
N ARG A 214 2.33 -13.26 -7.07
CA ARG A 214 3.61 -12.73 -6.59
C ARG A 214 3.80 -11.28 -6.99
N TYR A 215 4.25 -10.48 -6.05
CA TYR A 215 4.81 -9.15 -6.26
C TYR A 215 6.24 -9.09 -5.75
N ALA A 216 7.13 -8.54 -6.57
CA ALA A 216 8.48 -8.16 -6.18
C ALA A 216 8.93 -7.02 -7.10
N ILE A 217 9.47 -5.95 -6.52
CA ILE A 217 9.88 -4.77 -7.26
C ILE A 217 11.39 -4.53 -7.13
N ASP A 218 11.96 -3.98 -8.19
CA ASP A 218 13.35 -3.57 -8.24
C ASP A 218 13.46 -2.12 -7.79
N SER A 219 14.18 -1.87 -6.70
CA SER A 219 14.45 -0.53 -6.14
C SER A 219 15.84 0.00 -6.53
N THR A 220 16.49 -0.58 -7.54
CA THR A 220 17.83 -0.17 -7.98
C THR A 220 17.88 1.29 -8.36
N LYS A 221 16.85 1.79 -9.05
CA LYS A 221 16.80 3.18 -9.51
C LYS A 221 16.83 4.20 -8.37
N ILE A 222 16.01 4.02 -7.34
CA ILE A 222 16.00 4.96 -6.20
C ILE A 222 17.33 4.88 -5.43
N ARG A 223 17.91 3.69 -5.29
CA ARG A 223 19.21 3.50 -4.67
C ARG A 223 20.32 4.21 -5.43
N GLU A 224 20.43 3.99 -6.75
CA GLU A 224 21.48 4.57 -7.57
C GLU A 224 21.35 6.08 -7.76
N ASN A 225 20.12 6.58 -7.92
CA ASN A 225 19.89 7.99 -8.20
C ASN A 225 19.85 8.85 -6.94
N LEU A 226 19.34 8.31 -5.84
CA LEU A 226 19.06 9.09 -4.63
C LEU A 226 19.76 8.53 -3.38
N GLY A 227 20.45 7.39 -3.48
CA GLY A 227 21.18 6.79 -2.36
C GLY A 227 20.28 6.18 -1.27
N TRP A 228 19.00 5.94 -1.56
CA TRP A 228 18.09 5.37 -0.58
C TRP A 228 18.25 3.85 -0.47
N GLU A 229 18.26 3.34 0.77
CA GLU A 229 18.18 1.91 1.07
C GLU A 229 17.28 1.70 2.29
N PRO A 230 16.49 0.59 2.35
CA PRO A 230 15.70 0.27 3.52
C PRO A 230 16.62 -0.06 4.70
N LYS A 231 16.25 0.41 5.90
CA LYS A 231 16.98 0.16 7.15
C LYS A 231 16.45 -1.04 7.92
N TYR A 232 15.17 -1.37 7.73
CA TYR A 232 14.53 -2.48 8.41
C TYR A 232 14.68 -3.77 7.62
N THR A 233 15.19 -4.83 8.27
CA THR A 233 14.92 -6.20 7.81
C THR A 233 13.50 -6.59 8.24
N PHE A 234 12.91 -7.58 7.56
CA PHE A 234 11.58 -8.05 7.96
C PHE A 234 11.57 -8.58 9.40
N GLU A 235 12.63 -9.28 9.81
CA GLU A 235 12.76 -9.90 11.13
C GLU A 235 12.81 -8.88 12.27
N THR A 236 13.43 -7.72 12.05
CA THR A 236 13.46 -6.62 13.04
C THR A 236 12.15 -5.86 13.03
N GLY A 237 11.68 -5.44 11.87
CA GLY A 237 10.48 -4.62 11.73
C GLY A 237 9.20 -5.31 12.17
N ILE A 238 9.06 -6.62 11.91
CA ILE A 238 7.85 -7.35 12.32
C ILE A 238 7.73 -7.49 13.83
N LYS A 239 8.85 -7.68 14.55
CA LYS A 239 8.86 -7.74 16.01
C LYS A 239 8.45 -6.40 16.62
N GLU A 240 9.03 -5.30 16.13
CA GLU A 240 8.65 -3.96 16.57
C GLU A 240 7.18 -3.66 16.25
N THR A 241 6.69 -4.09 15.08
CA THR A 241 5.29 -3.93 14.69
C THR A 241 4.35 -4.68 15.63
N ILE A 242 4.61 -5.97 15.92
CA ILE A 242 3.80 -6.75 16.85
C ILE A 242 3.80 -6.10 18.23
N GLN A 243 4.97 -5.70 18.74
CA GLN A 243 5.08 -5.03 20.03
C GLN A 243 4.28 -3.73 20.06
N TRP A 244 4.34 -2.95 18.97
CA TRP A 244 3.57 -1.72 18.89
C TRP A 244 2.05 -1.97 19.02
N TYR A 245 1.51 -3.00 18.36
CA TYR A 245 0.09 -3.36 18.49
C TYR A 245 -0.27 -3.87 19.90
N LEU A 246 0.65 -4.57 20.57
CA LEU A 246 0.46 -4.97 21.97
C LEU A 246 0.39 -3.76 22.91
N ASP A 247 1.21 -2.76 22.67
CA ASP A 247 1.28 -1.54 23.49
C ASP A 247 0.18 -0.53 23.16
N ASN A 248 -0.51 -0.65 22.02
CA ASN A 248 -1.50 0.31 21.52
C ASN A 248 -2.87 -0.32 21.25
N GLN A 249 -3.33 -1.23 22.12
CA GLN A 249 -4.63 -1.91 21.95
C GLN A 249 -5.80 -0.93 21.97
N ASP A 250 -5.74 0.12 22.80
CA ASP A 250 -6.78 1.17 22.84
C ASP A 250 -6.98 1.84 21.48
N TRP A 251 -5.88 2.11 20.75
CA TRP A 251 -5.96 2.64 19.39
C TRP A 251 -6.62 1.62 18.44
N MET A 252 -6.21 0.37 18.53
CA MET A 252 -6.79 -0.72 17.72
C MET A 252 -8.30 -0.85 17.94
N ASP A 253 -8.76 -0.77 19.20
CA ASP A 253 -10.18 -0.87 19.55
C ASP A 253 -10.99 0.33 19.04
N GLN A 254 -10.42 1.53 19.10
CA GLN A 254 -11.05 2.74 18.54
C GLN A 254 -11.27 2.63 17.03
N VAL A 255 -10.26 2.18 16.26
CA VAL A 255 -10.38 2.08 14.80
C VAL A 255 -11.22 0.88 14.35
N LYS A 256 -11.38 -0.15 15.19
CA LYS A 256 -12.28 -1.29 14.93
C LYS A 256 -13.77 -1.02 15.23
N SER A 257 -14.11 0.15 15.74
CA SER A 257 -15.51 0.51 16.03
C SER A 257 -16.30 0.88 14.76
N GLY A 258 -17.63 0.77 14.83
CA GLY A 258 -18.53 1.26 13.78
C GLY A 258 -18.45 0.50 12.46
N GLU A 259 -18.23 1.21 11.34
CA GLU A 259 -18.28 0.66 9.97
C GLU A 259 -17.33 -0.52 9.73
N TYR A 260 -16.17 -0.53 10.42
CA TYR A 260 -15.23 -1.64 10.33
C TYR A 260 -15.86 -2.96 10.81
N GLN A 261 -16.62 -2.95 11.91
CA GLN A 261 -17.25 -4.17 12.42
C GLN A 261 -18.30 -4.72 11.46
N GLU A 262 -19.06 -3.84 10.80
CA GLU A 262 -20.04 -4.26 9.79
C GLU A 262 -19.35 -4.85 8.56
N TYR A 263 -18.26 -4.22 8.09
CA TYR A 263 -17.43 -4.75 7.02
C TYR A 263 -16.87 -6.13 7.39
N TYR A 264 -16.28 -6.28 8.58
CA TYR A 264 -15.69 -7.54 9.05
C TYR A 264 -16.73 -8.68 9.07
N LYS A 265 -17.95 -8.42 9.59
CA LYS A 265 -19.03 -9.40 9.61
C LYS A 265 -19.41 -9.86 8.20
N LYS A 266 -19.55 -8.93 7.27
CA LYS A 266 -19.90 -9.21 5.87
C LYS A 266 -18.87 -10.09 5.16
N MET A 267 -17.58 -9.90 5.45
CA MET A 267 -16.48 -10.61 4.79
C MET A 267 -16.16 -11.97 5.40
N TYR A 268 -16.19 -12.09 6.72
CA TYR A 268 -15.59 -13.23 7.41
C TYR A 268 -16.56 -14.04 8.29
N LEU A 269 -17.78 -13.58 8.54
CA LEU A 269 -18.78 -14.25 9.37
C LEU A 269 -20.01 -14.68 8.55
N LYS A 270 -19.80 -15.31 7.40
CA LYS A 270 -20.86 -15.87 6.53
C LYS A 270 -21.39 -17.18 7.09
#